data_3a50631af478068ec1d342fcc37e874d
#
_entry.id   3a50631af478068ec1d342fcc37e874d
#
_cell.length_a   1.000
_cell.length_b   1.000
_cell.length_c   1.000
_cell.angle_alpha   90.00
_cell.angle_beta   90.00
_cell.angle_gamma   90.00
#
_symmetry.space_group_name_H-M   'P 1'
#
loop_
_entity.id
_entity.type
_entity.pdbx_description
1 polymer ?
#
loop_
_entity_poly.entity_id
_entity_poly.type
_entity_poly.pdbx_seq_one_letter_code
_entity_poly.pdbx_strand_id
1 'polypeptide(L)'
;VVLPLFIVSIIAFLDRVNIAYAGLTMKENLPWLTPEVFGMGAGIFFIGYVLFEVPASLIAARCNAMHWVARIMFSWGLVCILMTTMTTELEFYVYRFLLGLCEASLYPVIYSLLIPNWFLPKERAKAISLMLTSLLFSNIIGGPLAGILLDTTFFGLHGWRTLFIVEAIPAVIFAFIFAFWMKERPEHASWVTNAEKVYIKAELEKEEQQKQAIKKYTTWQALKDPKVLRLALIYFLWVIGFWGFSFWMPQVLKSLSGWPPSVVAWSIAIPMTAALLVQIYCGYSSEKRNEKRWHVATTLFIG
;
A
#
# COMPACT_ATOMS: atom_id res chain seq x y z
N VAL A 1 13.20 -8.49 9.33
CA VAL A 1 11.93 -7.75 9.49
C VAL A 1 11.60 -6.94 8.24
N VAL A 2 12.57 -6.21 7.63
CA VAL A 2 12.30 -5.40 6.42
C VAL A 2 11.71 -6.22 5.28
N LEU A 3 12.28 -7.39 4.97
CA LEU A 3 11.84 -8.19 3.85
C LEU A 3 10.36 -8.64 3.97
N PRO A 4 9.89 -9.21 5.09
CA PRO A 4 8.46 -9.50 5.26
C PRO A 4 7.57 -8.26 5.15
N LEU A 5 7.96 -7.12 5.73
CA LEU A 5 7.21 -5.86 5.61
C LEU A 5 7.17 -5.36 4.15
N PHE A 6 8.27 -5.48 3.42
CA PHE A 6 8.34 -5.13 2.00
C PHE A 6 7.41 -6.00 1.15
N ILE A 7 7.39 -7.32 1.40
CA ILE A 7 6.49 -8.23 0.71
C ILE A 7 5.03 -7.90 1.03
N VAL A 8 4.70 -7.63 2.30
CA VAL A 8 3.35 -7.17 2.69
C VAL A 8 2.96 -5.90 1.95
N SER A 9 3.90 -4.96 1.82
CA SER A 9 3.65 -3.73 1.07
C SER A 9 3.40 -3.99 -0.41
N ILE A 10 4.12 -4.94 -1.04
CA ILE A 10 3.84 -5.37 -2.42
C ILE A 10 2.43 -5.96 -2.51
N ILE A 11 2.07 -6.89 -1.63
CA ILE A 11 0.75 -7.53 -1.62
C ILE A 11 -0.36 -6.47 -1.45
N ALA A 12 -0.19 -5.52 -0.52
CA ALA A 12 -1.15 -4.44 -0.29
C ALA A 12 -1.33 -3.52 -1.51
N PHE A 13 -0.26 -3.20 -2.23
CA PHE A 13 -0.38 -2.39 -3.43
C PHE A 13 -0.92 -3.18 -4.62
N LEU A 14 -0.62 -4.47 -4.76
CA LEU A 14 -1.24 -5.36 -5.76
C LEU A 14 -2.75 -5.35 -5.58
N ASP A 15 -3.22 -5.64 -4.37
CA ASP A 15 -4.64 -5.69 -4.05
C ASP A 15 -5.35 -4.34 -4.30
N ARG A 16 -4.67 -3.23 -4.03
CA ARG A 16 -5.23 -1.88 -4.24
C ARG A 16 -5.41 -1.52 -5.71
N VAL A 17 -4.53 -1.99 -6.59
CA VAL A 17 -4.59 -1.68 -8.03
C VAL A 17 -5.30 -2.75 -8.85
N ASN A 18 -5.57 -3.93 -8.29
CA ASN A 18 -6.20 -5.06 -8.99
C ASN A 18 -7.54 -4.70 -9.64
N ILE A 19 -8.33 -3.82 -9.00
CA ILE A 19 -9.60 -3.34 -9.53
C ILE A 19 -9.45 -2.62 -10.88
N ALA A 20 -8.32 -1.93 -11.10
CA ALA A 20 -8.05 -1.25 -12.36
C ALA A 20 -7.86 -2.25 -13.51
N TYR A 21 -7.19 -3.36 -13.24
CA TYR A 21 -7.02 -4.46 -14.20
C TYR A 21 -8.31 -5.28 -14.36
N ALA A 22 -8.96 -5.64 -13.24
CA ALA A 22 -10.23 -6.37 -13.26
C ALA A 22 -11.28 -5.63 -14.08
N GLY A 23 -11.35 -4.31 -13.99
CA GLY A 23 -12.25 -3.44 -14.74
C GLY A 23 -12.13 -3.57 -16.27
N LEU A 24 -11.02 -4.12 -16.78
CA LEU A 24 -10.84 -4.38 -18.21
C LEU A 24 -11.79 -5.45 -18.76
N THR A 25 -12.18 -6.41 -17.92
CA THR A 25 -13.05 -7.56 -18.30
C THR A 25 -14.34 -7.66 -17.50
N MET A 26 -14.43 -7.01 -16.32
CA MET A 26 -15.62 -7.06 -15.46
C MET A 26 -16.91 -6.61 -16.17
N LYS A 27 -16.81 -5.61 -17.05
CA LYS A 27 -17.98 -5.08 -17.80
C LYS A 27 -18.67 -6.14 -18.67
N GLU A 28 -17.95 -7.14 -19.12
CA GLU A 28 -18.48 -8.21 -19.96
C GLU A 28 -19.47 -9.10 -19.19
N ASN A 29 -19.29 -9.20 -17.86
CA ASN A 29 -20.09 -10.04 -16.98
C ASN A 29 -21.00 -9.24 -16.04
N LEU A 30 -20.74 -7.96 -15.87
CA LEU A 30 -21.45 -7.06 -14.97
C LEU A 30 -21.96 -5.84 -15.76
N PRO A 31 -23.14 -5.94 -16.43
CA PRO A 31 -23.65 -4.88 -17.30
C PRO A 31 -23.90 -3.54 -16.57
N TRP A 32 -24.13 -3.59 -15.27
CA TRP A 32 -24.32 -2.40 -14.41
C TRP A 32 -23.02 -1.65 -14.14
N LEU A 33 -21.85 -2.23 -14.42
CA LEU A 33 -20.55 -1.59 -14.16
C LEU A 33 -20.24 -0.55 -15.25
N THR A 34 -20.86 0.62 -15.14
CA THR A 34 -20.54 1.78 -15.99
C THR A 34 -19.25 2.45 -15.53
N PRO A 35 -18.62 3.35 -16.34
CA PRO A 35 -17.46 4.13 -15.90
C PRO A 35 -17.75 4.94 -14.61
N GLU A 36 -18.97 5.46 -14.45
CA GLU A 36 -19.38 6.22 -13.28
C GLU A 36 -19.43 5.33 -12.03
N VAL A 37 -20.05 4.16 -12.15
CA VAL A 37 -20.12 3.15 -11.07
C VAL A 37 -18.72 2.68 -10.68
N PHE A 38 -17.86 2.42 -11.67
CA PHE A 38 -16.47 2.05 -11.43
C PHE A 38 -15.70 3.15 -10.67
N GLY A 39 -15.81 4.40 -11.13
CA GLY A 39 -15.15 5.55 -10.49
C GLY A 39 -15.66 5.78 -9.07
N MET A 40 -16.98 5.66 -8.85
CA MET A 40 -17.57 5.76 -7.51
C MET A 40 -17.05 4.66 -6.59
N GLY A 41 -17.03 3.41 -7.03
CA GLY A 41 -16.51 2.29 -6.24
C GLY A 41 -15.00 2.40 -5.93
N ALA A 42 -14.21 2.94 -6.87
CA ALA A 42 -12.81 3.27 -6.62
C ALA A 42 -12.69 4.34 -5.52
N GLY A 43 -13.56 5.37 -5.54
CA GLY A 43 -13.58 6.45 -4.54
C GLY A 43 -14.07 6.02 -3.17
N ILE A 44 -15.12 5.20 -3.10
CA ILE A 44 -15.72 4.70 -1.83
C ILE A 44 -14.68 3.93 -0.99
N PHE A 45 -13.75 3.21 -1.61
CA PHE A 45 -12.62 2.60 -0.91
C PHE A 45 -11.88 3.62 -0.04
N PHE A 46 -11.54 4.78 -0.59
CA PHE A 46 -10.80 5.80 0.16
C PHE A 46 -11.64 6.44 1.27
N ILE A 47 -12.96 6.51 1.11
CA ILE A 47 -13.84 6.97 2.19
C ILE A 47 -13.73 6.03 3.38
N GLY A 48 -13.86 4.71 3.18
CA GLY A 48 -13.67 3.71 4.23
C GLY A 48 -12.27 3.77 4.86
N TYR A 49 -11.25 3.90 4.01
CA TYR A 49 -9.86 3.99 4.43
C TYR A 49 -9.59 5.19 5.35
N VAL A 50 -9.96 6.40 4.92
CA VAL A 50 -9.72 7.65 5.66
C VAL A 50 -10.50 7.69 6.96
N LEU A 51 -11.76 7.26 6.96
CA LEU A 51 -12.60 7.25 8.16
C LEU A 51 -12.00 6.36 9.27
N PHE A 52 -11.36 5.28 8.91
CA PHE A 52 -10.86 4.30 9.87
C PHE A 52 -9.35 4.39 10.12
N GLU A 53 -8.57 5.09 9.30
CA GLU A 53 -7.11 5.15 9.40
C GLU A 53 -6.64 5.69 10.76
N VAL A 54 -7.18 6.80 11.22
CA VAL A 54 -6.79 7.41 12.52
C VAL A 54 -7.30 6.57 13.68
N PRO A 55 -8.60 6.20 13.78
CA PRO A 55 -9.09 5.34 14.87
C PRO A 55 -8.33 4.02 14.96
N ALA A 56 -8.11 3.35 13.84
CA ALA A 56 -7.40 2.07 13.79
C ALA A 56 -5.94 2.20 14.22
N SER A 57 -5.26 3.28 13.85
CA SER A 57 -3.87 3.55 14.26
C SER A 57 -3.76 3.77 15.77
N LEU A 58 -4.74 4.47 16.37
CA LEU A 58 -4.79 4.68 17.83
C LEU A 58 -5.06 3.37 18.59
N ILE A 59 -5.89 2.49 18.04
CA ILE A 59 -6.13 1.15 18.61
C ILE A 59 -4.85 0.31 18.47
N ALA A 60 -4.22 0.30 17.30
CA ALA A 60 -2.99 -0.43 17.04
C ALA A 60 -1.86 -0.07 18.02
N ALA A 61 -1.74 1.21 18.38
CA ALA A 61 -0.76 1.68 19.36
C ALA A 61 -0.96 1.12 20.76
N ARG A 62 -2.14 0.60 21.07
CA ARG A 62 -2.48 -0.03 22.37
C ARG A 62 -2.46 -1.56 22.32
N CYS A 63 -2.32 -2.13 21.14
CA CYS A 63 -2.28 -3.57 20.90
C CYS A 63 -0.90 -3.98 20.40
N ASN A 64 -0.68 -5.29 20.21
CA ASN A 64 0.51 -5.77 19.51
C ASN A 64 0.42 -5.38 18.02
N ALA A 65 1.38 -4.56 17.56
CA ALA A 65 1.37 -4.02 16.20
C ALA A 65 1.49 -5.12 15.12
N MET A 66 2.21 -6.22 15.38
CA MET A 66 2.31 -7.34 14.44
C MET A 66 0.98 -8.10 14.31
N HIS A 67 0.30 -8.36 15.43
CA HIS A 67 -1.04 -8.96 15.41
C HIS A 67 -2.06 -8.03 14.75
N TRP A 68 -1.89 -6.73 14.90
CA TRP A 68 -2.75 -5.76 14.22
C TRP A 68 -2.57 -5.81 12.70
N VAL A 69 -1.33 -5.87 12.20
CA VAL A 69 -1.03 -6.08 10.77
C VAL A 69 -1.61 -7.41 10.29
N ALA A 70 -1.45 -8.49 11.06
CA ALA A 70 -2.04 -9.78 10.74
C ALA A 70 -3.57 -9.70 10.60
N ARG A 71 -4.25 -9.01 11.53
CA ARG A 71 -5.69 -8.75 11.46
C ARG A 71 -6.07 -8.00 10.19
N ILE A 72 -5.33 -6.92 9.86
CA ILE A 72 -5.54 -6.14 8.64
C ILE A 72 -5.47 -7.08 7.43
N MET A 73 -4.38 -7.82 7.27
CA MET A 73 -4.13 -8.69 6.13
C MET A 73 -5.20 -9.78 5.99
N PHE A 74 -5.58 -10.39 7.10
CA PHE A 74 -6.63 -11.42 7.11
C PHE A 74 -7.98 -10.85 6.70
N SER A 75 -8.40 -9.73 7.30
CA SER A 75 -9.71 -9.13 7.03
C SER A 75 -9.82 -8.59 5.61
N TRP A 76 -8.79 -7.93 5.07
CA TRP A 76 -8.84 -7.49 3.68
C TRP A 76 -8.83 -8.66 2.69
N GLY A 77 -7.99 -9.70 2.93
CA GLY A 77 -7.97 -10.89 2.09
C GLY A 77 -9.34 -11.57 2.01
N LEU A 78 -10.09 -11.65 3.13
CA LEU A 78 -11.47 -12.14 3.13
C LEU A 78 -12.40 -11.25 2.30
N VAL A 79 -12.31 -9.93 2.43
CA VAL A 79 -13.14 -9.01 1.64
C VAL A 79 -12.80 -9.11 0.15
N CYS A 80 -11.52 -9.27 -0.20
CA CYS A 80 -11.11 -9.52 -1.58
C CYS A 80 -11.75 -10.79 -2.17
N ILE A 81 -11.78 -11.87 -1.40
CA ILE A 81 -12.49 -13.10 -1.80
C ILE A 81 -14.00 -12.82 -1.94
N LEU A 82 -14.62 -12.09 -1.01
CA LEU A 82 -16.05 -11.71 -1.11
C LEU A 82 -16.34 -10.88 -2.36
N MET A 83 -15.40 -10.04 -2.84
CA MET A 83 -15.59 -9.29 -4.09
C MET A 83 -15.83 -10.20 -5.30
N THR A 84 -15.39 -11.45 -5.25
CA THR A 84 -15.66 -12.42 -6.35
C THR A 84 -17.11 -12.83 -6.46
N THR A 85 -17.90 -12.65 -5.41
CA THR A 85 -19.34 -13.03 -5.36
C THR A 85 -20.27 -11.92 -5.80
N MET A 86 -19.75 -10.70 -6.03
CA MET A 86 -20.60 -9.54 -6.35
C MET A 86 -21.39 -9.74 -7.63
N THR A 87 -22.65 -9.35 -7.59
CA THR A 87 -23.62 -9.42 -8.68
C THR A 87 -24.34 -8.10 -8.89
N THR A 88 -24.33 -7.21 -7.91
CA THR A 88 -25.03 -5.93 -7.91
C THR A 88 -24.06 -4.75 -7.65
N GLU A 89 -24.49 -3.57 -8.09
CA GLU A 89 -23.78 -2.31 -7.84
C GLU A 89 -23.64 -2.02 -6.35
N LEU A 90 -24.67 -2.29 -5.54
CA LEU A 90 -24.62 -2.08 -4.10
C LEU A 90 -23.57 -2.97 -3.42
N GLU A 91 -23.49 -4.25 -3.79
CA GLU A 91 -22.46 -5.18 -3.29
C GLU A 91 -21.05 -4.66 -3.64
N PHE A 92 -20.86 -4.14 -4.84
CA PHE A 92 -19.60 -3.55 -5.25
C PHE A 92 -19.21 -2.40 -4.32
N TYR A 93 -20.10 -1.44 -4.08
CA TYR A 93 -19.83 -0.32 -3.19
C TYR A 93 -19.58 -0.74 -1.74
N VAL A 94 -20.37 -1.67 -1.23
CA VAL A 94 -20.22 -2.20 0.12
C VAL A 94 -18.87 -2.91 0.28
N TYR A 95 -18.51 -3.78 -0.65
CA TYR A 95 -17.23 -4.49 -0.57
C TYR A 95 -16.03 -3.55 -0.74
N ARG A 96 -16.11 -2.55 -1.60
CA ARG A 96 -15.07 -1.52 -1.75
C ARG A 96 -14.91 -0.68 -0.47
N PHE A 97 -16.01 -0.31 0.17
CA PHE A 97 -15.98 0.40 1.46
C PHE A 97 -15.36 -0.47 2.57
N LEU A 98 -15.80 -1.72 2.68
CA LEU A 98 -15.25 -2.67 3.66
C LEU A 98 -13.76 -2.94 3.42
N LEU A 99 -13.33 -3.06 2.17
CA LEU A 99 -11.92 -3.21 1.83
C LEU A 99 -11.10 -2.03 2.34
N GLY A 100 -11.58 -0.81 2.10
CA GLY A 100 -10.93 0.40 2.64
C GLY A 100 -10.84 0.41 4.17
N LEU A 101 -11.92 0.04 4.87
CA LEU A 101 -11.92 -0.12 6.33
C LEU A 101 -10.89 -1.16 6.81
N CYS A 102 -10.83 -2.31 6.13
CA CYS A 102 -9.94 -3.41 6.52
C CYS A 102 -8.47 -3.09 6.30
N GLU A 103 -8.12 -2.42 5.21
CA GLU A 103 -6.75 -2.01 4.88
C GLU A 103 -6.26 -0.81 5.69
N ALA A 104 -7.16 -0.02 6.25
CA ALA A 104 -6.82 1.20 6.98
C ALA A 104 -5.79 0.94 8.08
N SER A 105 -4.90 1.91 8.29
CA SER A 105 -3.82 1.91 9.28
C SER A 105 -2.62 0.98 9.02
N LEU A 106 -2.55 0.23 7.93
CA LEU A 106 -1.38 -0.63 7.64
C LEU A 106 -0.09 0.19 7.62
N TYR A 107 -0.02 1.23 6.79
CA TYR A 107 1.18 2.05 6.66
C TYR A 107 1.50 2.91 7.89
N PRO A 108 0.52 3.58 8.53
CA PRO A 108 0.77 4.21 9.82
C PRO A 108 1.36 3.28 10.87
N VAL A 109 0.87 2.04 10.98
CA VAL A 109 1.41 1.04 11.92
C VAL A 109 2.83 0.63 11.56
N ILE A 110 3.10 0.37 10.27
CA ILE A 110 4.45 0.03 9.81
C ILE A 110 5.43 1.18 10.11
N TYR A 111 5.09 2.40 9.73
CA TYR A 111 6.02 3.53 9.81
C TYR A 111 6.17 4.11 11.21
N SER A 112 5.11 4.14 12.03
CA SER A 112 5.14 4.77 13.34
C SER A 112 5.36 3.81 14.51
N LEU A 113 5.10 2.51 14.33
CA LEU A 113 5.26 1.51 15.38
C LEU A 113 6.34 0.47 15.04
N LEU A 114 6.22 -0.23 13.91
CA LEU A 114 7.10 -1.36 13.60
C LEU A 114 8.51 -0.93 13.23
N ILE A 115 8.66 0.02 12.30
CA ILE A 115 9.99 0.50 11.92
C ILE A 115 10.73 1.12 13.10
N PRO A 116 10.13 2.01 13.93
CA PRO A 116 10.80 2.55 15.11
C PRO A 116 11.20 1.51 16.16
N ASN A 117 10.46 0.41 16.28
CA ASN A 117 10.77 -0.65 17.24
C ASN A 117 11.96 -1.53 16.81
N TRP A 118 12.25 -1.60 15.50
CA TRP A 118 13.28 -2.48 14.95
C TRP A 118 14.52 -1.76 14.43
N PHE A 119 14.40 -0.47 14.08
CA PHE A 119 15.47 0.28 13.42
C PHE A 119 15.88 1.50 14.20
N LEU A 120 17.19 1.72 14.24
CA LEU A 120 17.76 2.93 14.80
C LEU A 120 17.37 4.16 13.96
N PRO A 121 17.30 5.37 14.55
CA PRO A 121 16.87 6.59 13.86
C PRO A 121 17.55 6.82 12.51
N LYS A 122 18.87 6.56 12.44
CA LYS A 122 19.69 6.70 11.22
C LYS A 122 19.38 5.69 10.11
N GLU A 123 18.73 4.57 10.45
CA GLU A 123 18.41 3.48 9.53
C GLU A 123 16.96 3.54 9.01
N ARG A 124 16.07 4.23 9.74
CA ARG A 124 14.64 4.32 9.41
C ARG A 124 14.37 4.89 8.03
N ALA A 125 15.14 5.92 7.63
CA ALA A 125 14.99 6.52 6.31
C ALA A 125 15.22 5.49 5.19
N LYS A 126 16.23 4.62 5.33
CA LYS A 126 16.51 3.55 4.37
C LYS A 126 15.39 2.50 4.35
N ALA A 127 14.90 2.08 5.53
CA ALA A 127 13.82 1.13 5.64
C ALA A 127 12.53 1.68 4.99
N ILE A 128 12.18 2.93 5.25
CA ILE A 128 11.01 3.60 4.66
C ILE A 128 11.18 3.76 3.14
N SER A 129 12.35 4.15 2.66
CA SER A 129 12.63 4.27 1.22
C SER A 129 12.46 2.93 0.51
N LEU A 130 12.91 1.84 1.11
CA LEU A 130 12.70 0.50 0.57
C LEU A 130 11.21 0.15 0.54
N MET A 131 10.45 0.46 1.61
CA MET A 131 9.00 0.24 1.61
C MET A 131 8.31 1.01 0.47
N LEU A 132 8.70 2.24 0.19
CA LEU A 132 8.12 3.04 -0.88
C LEU A 132 8.39 2.48 -2.28
N THR A 133 9.49 1.74 -2.49
CA THR A 133 9.73 1.08 -3.79
C THR A 133 8.76 -0.07 -4.06
N SER A 134 8.14 -0.63 -3.03
CA SER A 134 7.15 -1.71 -3.18
C SER A 134 5.97 -1.33 -4.06
N LEU A 135 5.59 -0.05 -4.09
CA LEU A 135 4.54 0.47 -4.95
C LEU A 135 4.86 0.24 -6.45
N LEU A 136 6.07 0.54 -6.86
CA LEU A 136 6.49 0.33 -8.26
C LEU A 136 6.68 -1.15 -8.57
N PHE A 137 7.28 -1.91 -7.63
CA PHE A 137 7.40 -3.35 -7.77
C PHE A 137 6.04 -4.04 -7.90
N SER A 138 5.04 -3.62 -7.14
CA SER A 138 3.69 -4.19 -7.24
C SER A 138 3.07 -3.96 -8.62
N ASN A 139 3.24 -2.79 -9.21
CA ASN A 139 2.73 -2.52 -10.55
C ASN A 139 3.52 -3.26 -11.64
N ILE A 140 4.85 -3.39 -11.49
CA ILE A 140 5.69 -4.15 -12.42
C ILE A 140 5.32 -5.63 -12.43
N ILE A 141 4.99 -6.20 -11.27
CA ILE A 141 4.57 -7.61 -11.14
C ILE A 141 3.08 -7.75 -11.44
N GLY A 142 2.25 -6.83 -10.96
CA GLY A 142 0.80 -6.89 -11.01
C GLY A 142 0.25 -6.82 -12.43
N GLY A 143 0.82 -5.98 -13.31
CA GLY A 143 0.42 -5.92 -14.71
C GLY A 143 0.54 -7.27 -15.43
N PRO A 144 1.74 -7.88 -15.48
CA PRO A 144 1.92 -9.22 -16.03
C PRO A 144 1.06 -10.30 -15.37
N LEU A 145 0.97 -10.30 -14.04
CA LEU A 145 0.14 -11.25 -13.30
C LEU A 145 -1.35 -11.11 -13.68
N ALA A 146 -1.86 -9.88 -13.67
CA ALA A 146 -3.22 -9.60 -14.09
C ALA A 146 -3.44 -10.01 -15.56
N GLY A 147 -2.49 -9.71 -16.46
CA GLY A 147 -2.58 -10.10 -17.85
C GLY A 147 -2.73 -11.60 -18.07
N ILE A 148 -1.99 -12.41 -17.31
CA ILE A 148 -2.11 -13.88 -17.36
C ILE A 148 -3.48 -14.32 -16.79
N LEU A 149 -3.88 -13.78 -15.65
CA LEU A 149 -5.07 -14.21 -14.93
C LEU A 149 -6.37 -13.80 -15.62
N LEU A 150 -6.39 -12.63 -16.29
CA LEU A 150 -7.58 -12.16 -17.01
C LEU A 150 -7.93 -13.02 -18.22
N ASP A 151 -6.93 -13.62 -18.85
CA ASP A 151 -7.12 -14.52 -20.01
C ASP A 151 -7.43 -15.97 -19.60
N THR A 152 -7.36 -16.30 -18.29
CA THR A 152 -7.57 -17.65 -17.79
C THR A 152 -8.96 -17.82 -17.17
N THR A 153 -9.56 -18.99 -17.37
CA THR A 153 -10.73 -19.43 -16.61
C THR A 153 -10.29 -20.51 -15.63
N PHE A 154 -10.27 -20.17 -14.34
CA PHE A 154 -9.89 -21.10 -13.29
C PHE A 154 -11.14 -21.56 -12.55
N PHE A 155 -11.36 -22.87 -12.46
CA PHE A 155 -12.60 -23.46 -11.89
C PHE A 155 -13.91 -22.92 -12.49
N GLY A 156 -13.92 -22.55 -13.77
CA GLY A 156 -15.10 -21.97 -14.42
C GLY A 156 -15.40 -20.52 -14.03
N LEU A 157 -14.51 -19.87 -13.30
CA LEU A 157 -14.61 -18.46 -12.93
C LEU A 157 -14.04 -17.57 -14.03
N HIS A 158 -14.67 -16.42 -14.23
CA HIS A 158 -14.12 -15.38 -15.12
C HIS A 158 -12.77 -14.85 -14.61
N GLY A 159 -11.86 -14.46 -15.50
CA GLY A 159 -10.51 -14.04 -15.17
C GLY A 159 -10.39 -12.98 -14.08
N TRP A 160 -11.29 -11.98 -14.05
CA TRP A 160 -11.31 -10.97 -13.01
C TRP A 160 -11.61 -11.54 -11.60
N ARG A 161 -12.44 -12.59 -11.49
CA ARG A 161 -12.69 -13.28 -10.21
C ARG A 161 -11.47 -14.07 -9.77
N THR A 162 -10.81 -14.74 -10.73
CA THR A 162 -9.55 -15.46 -10.49
C THR A 162 -8.47 -14.51 -9.98
N LEU A 163 -8.38 -13.30 -10.56
CA LEU A 163 -7.44 -12.27 -10.13
C LEU A 163 -7.61 -11.93 -8.64
N PHE A 164 -8.83 -11.63 -8.18
CA PHE A 164 -9.09 -11.32 -6.78
C PHE A 164 -8.75 -12.48 -5.84
N ILE A 165 -9.06 -13.73 -6.22
CA ILE A 165 -8.73 -14.91 -5.40
C ILE A 165 -7.22 -15.09 -5.29
N VAL A 166 -6.50 -15.05 -6.42
CA VAL A 166 -5.05 -15.29 -6.46
C VAL A 166 -4.30 -14.22 -5.68
N GLU A 167 -4.73 -12.97 -5.74
CA GLU A 167 -4.11 -11.87 -4.99
C GLU A 167 -4.48 -11.86 -3.50
N ALA A 168 -5.66 -12.38 -3.12
CA ALA A 168 -6.05 -12.52 -1.73
C ALA A 168 -5.28 -13.62 -0.97
N ILE A 169 -4.88 -14.71 -1.66
CA ILE A 169 -4.18 -15.85 -1.04
C ILE A 169 -2.90 -15.42 -0.32
N PRO A 170 -1.96 -14.68 -0.94
CA PRO A 170 -0.77 -14.19 -0.25
C PRO A 170 -1.10 -13.35 0.98
N ALA A 171 -2.12 -12.50 0.94
CA ALA A 171 -2.52 -11.70 2.09
C ALA A 171 -2.91 -12.58 3.28
N VAL A 172 -3.74 -13.60 3.05
CA VAL A 172 -4.16 -14.54 4.10
C VAL A 172 -2.97 -15.36 4.62
N ILE A 173 -2.08 -15.85 3.75
CA ILE A 173 -0.88 -16.58 4.18
C ILE A 173 0.03 -15.71 5.05
N PHE A 174 0.31 -14.48 4.62
CA PHE A 174 1.14 -13.56 5.38
C PHE A 174 0.48 -13.09 6.68
N ALA A 175 -0.87 -13.05 6.75
CA ALA A 175 -1.57 -12.81 8.01
C ALA A 175 -1.18 -13.84 9.08
N PHE A 176 -1.13 -15.13 8.74
CA PHE A 176 -0.69 -16.17 9.65
C PHE A 176 0.80 -16.07 9.99
N ILE A 177 1.67 -15.75 9.02
CA ILE A 177 3.10 -15.52 9.26
C ILE A 177 3.29 -14.39 10.28
N PHE A 178 2.57 -13.27 10.11
CA PHE A 178 2.66 -12.14 11.03
C PHE A 178 2.07 -12.45 12.41
N ALA A 179 0.97 -13.21 12.47
CA ALA A 179 0.35 -13.57 13.74
C ALA A 179 1.24 -14.50 14.59
N PHE A 180 1.91 -15.47 13.96
CA PHE A 180 2.59 -16.54 14.71
C PHE A 180 4.10 -16.39 14.75
N TRP A 181 4.72 -15.92 13.69
CA TRP A 181 6.17 -15.91 13.56
C TRP A 181 6.81 -14.55 13.79
N MET A 182 6.21 -13.47 13.29
CA MET A 182 6.78 -12.13 13.44
C MET A 182 6.60 -11.60 14.85
N LYS A 183 7.63 -10.88 15.35
CA LYS A 183 7.63 -10.27 16.69
C LYS A 183 7.65 -8.74 16.58
N GLU A 184 6.92 -8.08 17.46
CA GLU A 184 6.82 -6.62 17.48
C GLU A 184 8.13 -5.93 17.87
N ARG A 185 8.93 -6.59 18.70
CA ARG A 185 10.21 -6.05 19.22
C ARG A 185 11.32 -7.07 19.11
N PRO A 186 12.58 -6.62 18.93
CA PRO A 186 13.76 -7.49 18.89
C PRO A 186 13.90 -8.37 20.13
N GLU A 187 13.51 -7.87 21.30
CA GLU A 187 13.61 -8.57 22.59
C GLU A 187 12.92 -9.94 22.58
N HIS A 188 11.78 -10.04 21.88
CA HIS A 188 10.97 -11.25 21.78
C HIS A 188 11.34 -12.16 20.61
N ALA A 189 12.28 -11.74 19.76
CA ALA A 189 12.67 -12.50 18.59
C ALA A 189 13.75 -13.53 18.91
N SER A 190 13.52 -14.79 18.59
CA SER A 190 14.47 -15.88 18.84
C SER A 190 15.67 -15.87 17.87
N TRP A 191 15.52 -15.23 16.70
CA TRP A 191 16.55 -15.14 15.66
C TRP A 191 17.52 -13.96 15.85
N VAL A 192 17.31 -13.11 16.87
CA VAL A 192 18.19 -11.98 17.20
C VAL A 192 19.10 -12.41 18.35
N THR A 193 20.40 -12.14 18.23
CA THR A 193 21.37 -12.47 19.28
C THR A 193 21.18 -11.60 20.52
N ASN A 194 21.59 -12.09 21.68
CA ASN A 194 21.46 -11.32 22.93
C ASN A 194 22.26 -10.00 22.88
N ALA A 195 23.42 -9.99 22.22
CA ALA A 195 24.22 -8.78 22.05
C ALA A 195 23.47 -7.71 21.22
N GLU A 196 22.84 -8.12 20.11
CA GLU A 196 22.04 -7.21 19.27
C GLU A 196 20.81 -6.70 20.04
N LYS A 197 20.11 -7.55 20.81
CA LYS A 197 18.97 -7.13 21.64
C LYS A 197 19.36 -6.03 22.62
N VAL A 198 20.47 -6.23 23.33
CA VAL A 198 20.97 -5.25 24.29
C VAL A 198 21.36 -3.95 23.62
N TYR A 199 22.07 -4.03 22.48
CA TYR A 199 22.47 -2.87 21.71
C TYR A 199 21.30 -2.05 21.19
N ILE A 200 20.33 -2.70 20.51
CA ILE A 200 19.16 -2.02 19.96
C ILE A 200 18.34 -1.38 21.08
N LYS A 201 18.14 -2.10 22.19
CA LYS A 201 17.39 -1.59 23.34
C LYS A 201 18.05 -0.33 23.91
N ALA A 202 19.34 -0.37 24.17
CA ALA A 202 20.08 0.76 24.73
C ALA A 202 20.01 2.01 23.84
N GLU A 203 20.11 1.85 22.52
CA GLU A 203 20.02 2.96 21.57
C GLU A 203 18.58 3.53 21.47
N LEU A 204 17.55 2.68 21.50
CA LEU A 204 16.15 3.13 21.52
C LEU A 204 15.79 3.84 22.83
N GLU A 205 16.29 3.38 23.97
CA GLU A 205 16.10 4.04 25.27
C GLU A 205 16.74 5.44 25.30
N LYS A 206 17.95 5.61 24.74
CA LYS A 206 18.57 6.93 24.57
C LYS A 206 17.72 7.87 23.71
N GLU A 207 17.19 7.35 22.61
CA GLU A 207 16.29 8.13 21.74
C GLU A 207 15.02 8.57 22.49
N GLU A 208 14.43 7.67 23.23
CA GLU A 208 13.21 7.97 24.01
C GLU A 208 13.47 9.05 25.09
N GLN A 209 14.61 8.98 25.78
CA GLN A 209 15.03 10.02 26.73
C GLN A 209 15.21 11.38 26.03
N GLN A 210 15.80 11.41 24.82
CA GLN A 210 15.93 12.64 24.06
C GLN A 210 14.58 13.20 23.60
N LYS A 211 13.63 12.33 23.22
CA LYS A 211 12.29 12.74 22.83
C LYS A 211 11.47 13.31 23.98
N GLN A 212 11.65 12.79 25.20
CA GLN A 212 10.98 13.31 26.38
C GLN A 212 11.36 14.75 26.72
N ALA A 213 12.58 15.17 26.33
CA ALA A 213 13.03 16.54 26.46
C ALA A 213 12.42 17.53 25.44
N ILE A 214 11.75 17.02 24.40
CA ILE A 214 11.13 17.83 23.36
C ILE A 214 9.66 18.11 23.74
N LYS A 215 9.21 19.34 23.49
CA LYS A 215 7.82 19.76 23.71
C LYS A 215 6.85 18.83 22.95
N LYS A 216 5.99 18.15 23.69
CA LYS A 216 4.94 17.31 23.09
C LYS A 216 3.86 18.19 22.46
N TYR A 217 3.62 18.02 21.17
CA TYR A 217 2.47 18.62 20.48
C TYR A 217 1.23 17.76 20.72
N THR A 218 0.11 18.38 20.97
CA THR A 218 -1.19 17.69 20.91
C THR A 218 -1.58 17.50 19.43
N THR A 219 -2.42 16.49 19.15
CA THR A 219 -2.94 16.24 17.81
C THR A 219 -3.58 17.50 17.18
N TRP A 220 -4.33 18.27 17.98
CA TRP A 220 -4.96 19.51 17.53
C TRP A 220 -3.95 20.62 17.21
N GLN A 221 -2.87 20.70 17.95
CA GLN A 221 -1.79 21.66 17.65
C GLN A 221 -1.06 21.29 16.36
N ALA A 222 -0.80 20.01 16.14
CA ALA A 222 -0.19 19.54 14.90
C ALA A 222 -1.08 19.80 13.68
N LEU A 223 -2.39 19.53 13.78
CA LEU A 223 -3.36 19.76 12.70
C LEU A 223 -3.56 21.25 12.37
N LYS A 224 -3.23 22.17 13.27
CA LYS A 224 -3.30 23.62 13.05
C LYS A 224 -1.97 24.23 12.62
N ASP A 225 -0.88 23.47 12.61
CA ASP A 225 0.43 23.99 12.21
C ASP A 225 0.46 24.27 10.69
N PRO A 226 0.75 25.51 10.27
CA PRO A 226 0.77 25.86 8.84
C PRO A 226 1.77 25.04 8.01
N LYS A 227 2.86 24.56 8.63
CA LYS A 227 3.84 23.71 7.94
C LYS A 227 3.23 22.32 7.64
N VAL A 228 2.52 21.75 8.62
CA VAL A 228 1.81 20.48 8.46
C VAL A 228 0.73 20.60 7.40
N LEU A 229 -0.08 21.68 7.44
CA LEU A 229 -1.13 21.92 6.45
C LEU A 229 -0.59 22.10 5.03
N ARG A 230 0.54 22.80 4.85
CA ARG A 230 1.18 22.95 3.53
C ARG A 230 1.68 21.61 2.99
N LEU A 231 2.33 20.81 3.83
CA LEU A 231 2.79 19.47 3.44
C LEU A 231 1.61 18.55 3.11
N ALA A 232 0.55 18.60 3.92
CA ALA A 232 -0.67 17.84 3.68
C ALA A 232 -1.33 18.23 2.35
N LEU A 233 -1.39 19.53 2.01
CA LEU A 233 -1.92 20.00 0.74
C LEU A 233 -1.09 19.51 -0.46
N ILE A 234 0.23 19.60 -0.38
CA ILE A 234 1.12 19.10 -1.44
C ILE A 234 0.91 17.60 -1.65
N TYR A 235 0.88 16.83 -0.56
CA TYR A 235 0.64 15.39 -0.61
C TYR A 235 -0.75 15.05 -1.16
N PHE A 236 -1.78 15.79 -0.75
CA PHE A 236 -3.15 15.63 -1.23
C PHE A 236 -3.26 15.81 -2.75
N LEU A 237 -2.66 16.89 -3.29
CA LEU A 237 -2.68 17.16 -4.73
C LEU A 237 -1.94 16.09 -5.52
N TRP A 238 -0.81 15.62 -5.00
CA TRP A 238 -0.08 14.51 -5.62
C TRP A 238 -0.87 13.20 -5.61
N VAL A 239 -1.49 12.86 -4.47
CA VAL A 239 -2.26 11.62 -4.28
C VAL A 239 -3.47 11.56 -5.23
N ILE A 240 -4.17 12.67 -5.43
CA ILE A 240 -5.31 12.73 -6.38
C ILE A 240 -4.84 12.38 -7.80
N GLY A 241 -3.75 13.00 -8.27
CA GLY A 241 -3.20 12.73 -9.60
C GLY A 241 -2.73 11.28 -9.73
N PHE A 242 -1.98 10.81 -8.74
CA PHE A 242 -1.42 9.45 -8.74
C PHE A 242 -2.50 8.36 -8.78
N TRP A 243 -3.50 8.41 -7.90
CA TRP A 243 -4.55 7.38 -7.87
C TRP A 243 -5.53 7.52 -9.03
N GLY A 244 -5.85 8.75 -9.44
CA GLY A 244 -6.65 8.96 -10.64
C GLY A 244 -6.00 8.32 -11.86
N PHE A 245 -4.73 8.59 -12.10
CA PHE A 245 -3.97 7.96 -13.16
C PHE A 245 -3.93 6.42 -13.02
N SER A 246 -3.59 5.92 -11.84
CA SER A 246 -3.42 4.48 -11.60
C SER A 246 -4.70 3.67 -11.85
N PHE A 247 -5.87 4.18 -11.47
CA PHE A 247 -7.14 3.47 -11.68
C PHE A 247 -7.66 3.55 -13.10
N TRP A 248 -7.42 4.67 -13.81
CA TRP A 248 -7.98 4.87 -15.14
C TRP A 248 -7.03 4.50 -16.28
N MET A 249 -5.73 4.48 -16.03
CA MET A 249 -4.72 4.22 -17.07
C MET A 249 -4.98 2.92 -17.86
N PRO A 250 -5.30 1.76 -17.26
CA PRO A 250 -5.58 0.55 -18.01
C PRO A 250 -6.78 0.71 -18.95
N GLN A 251 -7.87 1.33 -18.47
CA GLN A 251 -9.08 1.51 -19.26
C GLN A 251 -8.90 2.52 -20.39
N VAL A 252 -8.20 3.63 -20.14
CA VAL A 252 -7.85 4.63 -21.14
C VAL A 252 -6.97 3.99 -22.22
N LEU A 253 -5.95 3.24 -21.82
CA LEU A 253 -5.07 2.56 -22.75
C LEU A 253 -5.83 1.54 -23.61
N LYS A 254 -6.72 0.73 -23.01
CA LYS A 254 -7.58 -0.20 -23.75
C LYS A 254 -8.48 0.53 -24.76
N SER A 255 -9.07 1.64 -24.37
CA SER A 255 -9.98 2.40 -25.26
C SER A 255 -9.27 3.06 -26.43
N LEU A 256 -8.03 3.52 -26.24
CA LEU A 256 -7.25 4.18 -27.28
C LEU A 256 -6.55 3.19 -28.22
N SER A 257 -6.02 2.10 -27.69
CA SER A 257 -5.23 1.13 -28.48
C SER A 257 -6.07 0.03 -29.11
N GLY A 258 -7.22 -0.29 -28.54
CA GLY A 258 -8.00 -1.48 -28.92
C GLY A 258 -7.32 -2.82 -28.57
N TRP A 259 -6.23 -2.79 -27.80
CA TRP A 259 -5.48 -3.99 -27.45
C TRP A 259 -6.28 -4.93 -26.53
N PRO A 260 -5.98 -6.23 -26.56
CA PRO A 260 -6.52 -7.19 -25.61
C PRO A 260 -6.20 -6.80 -24.15
N PRO A 261 -7.06 -7.12 -23.19
CA PRO A 261 -6.85 -6.79 -21.76
C PRO A 261 -5.49 -7.22 -21.21
N SER A 262 -5.03 -8.41 -21.57
CA SER A 262 -3.73 -8.94 -21.19
C SER A 262 -2.57 -8.08 -21.69
N VAL A 263 -2.59 -7.67 -22.96
CA VAL A 263 -1.54 -6.81 -23.54
C VAL A 263 -1.53 -5.45 -22.86
N VAL A 264 -2.70 -4.88 -22.58
CA VAL A 264 -2.82 -3.62 -21.83
C VAL A 264 -2.19 -3.77 -20.44
N ALA A 265 -2.53 -4.83 -19.72
CA ALA A 265 -2.00 -5.08 -18.38
C ALA A 265 -0.47 -5.24 -18.38
N TRP A 266 0.09 -6.00 -19.31
CA TRP A 266 1.54 -6.14 -19.49
C TRP A 266 2.24 -4.82 -19.81
N SER A 267 1.64 -4.00 -20.65
CA SER A 267 2.25 -2.74 -21.12
C SER A 267 2.46 -1.73 -20.02
N ILE A 268 1.66 -1.77 -18.95
CA ILE A 268 1.79 -0.89 -17.78
C ILE A 268 3.10 -1.15 -16.99
N ALA A 269 3.64 -2.36 -17.06
CA ALA A 269 4.92 -2.67 -16.42
C ALA A 269 6.09 -1.84 -17.00
N ILE A 270 6.01 -1.42 -18.26
CA ILE A 270 7.09 -0.67 -18.95
C ILE A 270 7.31 0.71 -18.30
N PRO A 271 6.31 1.62 -18.25
CA PRO A 271 6.49 2.91 -17.60
C PRO A 271 6.79 2.78 -16.11
N MET A 272 6.26 1.78 -15.41
CA MET A 272 6.54 1.56 -13.99
C MET A 272 7.99 1.10 -13.76
N THR A 273 8.56 0.31 -14.69
CA THR A 273 9.99 -0.05 -14.64
C THR A 273 10.86 1.19 -14.86
N ALA A 274 10.53 2.04 -15.84
CA ALA A 274 11.22 3.30 -16.05
C ALA A 274 11.15 4.21 -14.81
N ALA A 275 9.96 4.33 -14.20
CA ALA A 275 9.76 5.10 -12.98
C ALA A 275 10.61 4.57 -11.82
N LEU A 276 10.74 3.25 -11.65
CA LEU A 276 11.60 2.63 -10.63
C LEU A 276 13.08 3.01 -10.83
N LEU A 277 13.58 2.93 -12.06
CA LEU A 277 14.96 3.32 -12.37
C LEU A 277 15.20 4.80 -12.07
N VAL A 278 14.28 5.68 -12.45
CA VAL A 278 14.33 7.12 -12.16
C VAL A 278 14.28 7.36 -10.64
N GLN A 279 13.41 6.66 -9.90
CA GLN A 279 13.32 6.78 -8.44
C GLN A 279 14.65 6.42 -7.76
N ILE A 280 15.27 5.30 -8.15
CA ILE A 280 16.57 4.88 -7.61
C ILE A 280 17.64 5.91 -7.93
N TYR A 281 17.70 6.39 -9.18
CA TYR A 281 18.68 7.40 -9.61
C TYR A 281 18.48 8.72 -8.85
N CYS A 282 17.24 9.22 -8.74
CA CYS A 282 16.93 10.45 -8.02
C CYS A 282 17.28 10.33 -6.52
N GLY A 283 16.98 9.18 -5.90
CA GLY A 283 17.37 8.92 -4.52
C GLY A 283 18.87 9.01 -4.30
N TYR A 284 19.64 8.31 -5.13
CA TYR A 284 21.11 8.34 -5.08
C TYR A 284 21.69 9.75 -5.35
N SER A 285 21.20 10.43 -6.40
CA SER A 285 21.65 11.78 -6.79
C SER A 285 21.34 12.82 -5.72
N SER A 286 20.14 12.75 -5.13
CA SER A 286 19.68 13.65 -4.07
C SER A 286 20.54 13.51 -2.79
N GLU A 287 20.86 12.26 -2.41
CA GLU A 287 21.73 11.99 -1.26
C GLU A 287 23.16 12.48 -1.51
N LYS A 288 23.75 12.15 -2.68
CA LYS A 288 25.11 12.55 -3.06
C LYS A 288 25.29 14.07 -3.12
N ARG A 289 24.28 14.81 -3.60
CA ARG A 289 24.31 16.27 -3.76
C ARG A 289 23.80 17.02 -2.51
N ASN A 290 23.29 16.28 -1.52
CA ASN A 290 22.58 16.82 -0.35
C ASN A 290 21.50 17.85 -0.73
N GLU A 291 20.80 17.60 -1.86
CA GLU A 291 19.81 18.46 -2.44
C GLU A 291 18.53 17.66 -2.69
N LYS A 292 17.43 18.06 -2.07
CA LYS A 292 16.14 17.35 -2.14
C LYS A 292 15.07 18.15 -2.89
N ARG A 293 15.13 19.48 -2.82
CA ARG A 293 14.03 20.36 -3.30
C ARG A 293 13.89 20.28 -4.82
N TRP A 294 15.00 20.43 -5.53
CA TRP A 294 15.00 20.40 -7.00
C TRP A 294 14.75 19.00 -7.55
N HIS A 295 15.24 17.95 -6.88
CA HIS A 295 14.92 16.58 -7.28
C HIS A 295 13.43 16.30 -7.20
N VAL A 296 12.73 16.74 -6.14
CA VAL A 296 11.27 16.59 -6.02
C VAL A 296 10.56 17.49 -7.03
N ALA A 297 10.96 18.76 -7.15
CA ALA A 297 10.28 19.70 -8.05
C ALA A 297 10.38 19.29 -9.53
N THR A 298 11.58 18.85 -9.98
CA THR A 298 11.79 18.45 -11.37
C THR A 298 11.03 17.15 -11.71
N THR A 299 11.03 16.17 -10.81
CA THR A 299 10.28 14.93 -11.04
C THR A 299 8.77 15.16 -11.07
N LEU A 300 8.23 16.03 -10.22
CA LEU A 300 6.81 16.39 -10.25
C LEU A 300 6.43 17.24 -11.48
N PHE A 301 7.36 18.00 -12.04
CA PHE A 301 7.11 18.82 -13.21
C PHE A 301 7.17 18.03 -14.53
N ILE A 302 8.00 17.00 -14.59
CA ILE A 302 8.20 16.16 -15.80
C ILE A 302 7.17 15.03 -15.86
N GLY A 303 6.76 14.46 -14.72
CA GLY A 303 5.80 13.35 -14.62
C GLY A 303 4.38 13.82 -14.52
#